data_20a05245f0a9472f9224f29e4b13a233
#
_entry.id   20a05245f0a9472f9224f29e4b13a233
#
_cell.length_a   1.000
_cell.length_b   1.000
_cell.length_c   1.000
_cell.angle_alpha   90.00
_cell.angle_beta   90.00
_cell.angle_gamma   90.00
#
_symmetry.space_group_name_H-M   'P 1'
#
loop_
_entity.id
_entity.type
_entity.pdbx_description
1 polymer ?
#
loop_
_entity_poly.entity_id
_entity_poly.type
_entity_poly.pdbx_seq_one_letter_code
_entity_poly.pdbx_strand_id
1 'polypeptide(L)'
;MTAVLVLCALDAELGSLRSAVRARRHVQGLEILEIDVRGECVRACVGGIGKVRAAHAAAVLLAGGPARALLVVGTCGGLVRELVPGTLVHATSAIQTDLATREGRENSSDSRVRAAWIRAAPGVEARFLTADRPVFSPWRRLRLARAFPGPCVAEMETAAAAAVAERAGVPWASARAVTDQASLFAARELRTHFETCAGLAADTVAKLIASEGFHALASRNSPR
;
A
#
# COMPACT_ATOMS: atom_id res chain seq x y z
N MET A 1 6.08 22.01 -6.49
CA MET A 1 4.81 21.26 -6.63
C MET A 1 4.78 20.16 -5.60
N THR A 2 3.64 19.92 -4.96
CA THR A 2 3.46 18.85 -3.97
C THR A 2 3.15 17.55 -4.71
N ALA A 3 3.96 16.50 -4.53
CA ALA A 3 3.81 15.24 -5.24
C ALA A 3 2.93 14.23 -4.50
N VAL A 4 2.31 13.30 -5.22
CA VAL A 4 1.77 12.06 -4.68
C VAL A 4 2.90 11.04 -4.65
N LEU A 5 3.11 10.37 -3.51
CA LEU A 5 4.13 9.35 -3.37
C LEU A 5 3.50 7.97 -3.51
N VAL A 6 4.09 7.10 -4.32
CA VAL A 6 3.63 5.72 -4.52
C VAL A 6 4.77 4.76 -4.18
N LEU A 7 4.51 3.86 -3.25
CA LEU A 7 5.43 2.80 -2.86
C LEU A 7 4.81 1.44 -3.17
N CYS A 8 5.54 0.60 -3.89
CA CYS A 8 5.24 -0.81 -4.07
C CYS A 8 6.48 -1.67 -3.76
N ALA A 9 6.28 -2.97 -3.52
CA ALA A 9 7.37 -3.89 -3.23
C ALA A 9 7.99 -4.47 -4.50
N LEU A 10 7.18 -4.74 -5.51
CA LEU A 10 7.57 -5.45 -6.72
C LEU A 10 7.21 -4.64 -7.97
N ASP A 11 7.99 -4.85 -9.01
CA ASP A 11 7.87 -4.11 -10.26
C ASP A 11 6.50 -4.23 -10.95
N ALA A 12 5.91 -5.44 -10.93
CA ALA A 12 4.58 -5.69 -11.47
C ALA A 12 3.49 -4.84 -10.78
N GLU A 13 3.71 -4.43 -9.52
CA GLU A 13 2.80 -3.62 -8.73
C GLU A 13 2.78 -2.12 -9.14
N LEU A 14 3.64 -1.71 -10.07
CA LEU A 14 3.53 -0.41 -10.76
C LEU A 14 2.45 -0.42 -11.84
N GLY A 15 2.15 -1.58 -12.42
CA GLY A 15 1.12 -1.75 -13.45
C GLY A 15 1.20 -0.69 -14.56
N SER A 16 0.06 -0.08 -14.87
CA SER A 16 -0.07 0.95 -15.91
C SER A 16 0.71 2.24 -15.63
N LEU A 17 1.09 2.53 -14.38
CA LEU A 17 1.91 3.71 -14.04
C LEU A 17 3.28 3.67 -14.71
N ARG A 18 3.81 2.48 -15.01
CA ARG A 18 5.10 2.30 -15.66
C ARG A 18 5.17 2.95 -17.05
N SER A 19 4.09 2.93 -17.79
CA SER A 19 4.03 3.52 -19.15
C SER A 19 4.01 5.05 -19.13
N ALA A 20 3.70 5.66 -17.98
CA ALA A 20 3.63 7.11 -17.80
C ALA A 20 4.89 7.72 -17.16
N VAL A 21 5.97 6.93 -17.02
CA VAL A 21 7.27 7.41 -16.47
C VAL A 21 7.90 8.42 -17.43
N ARG A 22 8.19 9.62 -16.91
CA ARG A 22 8.83 10.71 -17.65
C ARG A 22 10.32 10.85 -17.35
N ALA A 23 10.71 10.56 -16.11
CA ALA A 23 12.10 10.63 -15.68
C ALA A 23 12.42 9.58 -14.61
N ARG A 24 13.71 9.29 -14.46
CA ARG A 24 14.23 8.34 -13.47
C ARG A 24 15.41 8.96 -12.77
N ARG A 25 15.47 8.79 -11.46
CA ARG A 25 16.61 9.23 -10.64
C ARG A 25 17.01 8.12 -9.68
N HIS A 26 18.30 7.98 -9.43
CA HIS A 26 18.82 7.06 -8.41
C HIS A 26 19.17 7.85 -7.15
N VAL A 27 18.55 7.48 -6.04
CA VAL A 27 18.75 8.13 -4.73
C VAL A 27 18.90 7.03 -3.68
N GLN A 28 20.03 7.03 -2.97
CA GLN A 28 20.31 6.08 -1.87
C GLN A 28 20.06 4.60 -2.27
N GLY A 29 20.49 4.22 -3.49
CA GLY A 29 20.35 2.84 -3.98
C GLY A 29 18.96 2.47 -4.51
N LEU A 30 18.03 3.41 -4.57
CA LEU A 30 16.68 3.21 -5.10
C LEU A 30 16.46 4.00 -6.39
N GLU A 31 15.73 3.43 -7.33
CA GLU A 31 15.25 4.14 -8.51
C GLU A 31 13.93 4.86 -8.16
N ILE A 32 13.93 6.18 -8.25
CA ILE A 32 12.75 7.01 -8.09
C ILE A 32 12.21 7.38 -9.47
N LEU A 33 10.98 7.00 -9.74
CA LEU A 33 10.28 7.24 -10.98
C LEU A 33 9.45 8.52 -10.86
N GLU A 34 9.66 9.46 -11.77
CA GLU A 34 8.79 10.62 -11.93
C GLU A 34 7.74 10.31 -12.99
N ILE A 35 6.49 10.34 -12.59
CA ILE A 35 5.35 9.93 -13.39
C ILE A 35 4.39 11.10 -13.46
N ASP A 36 3.79 11.31 -14.63
CA ASP A 36 2.69 12.25 -14.78
C ASP A 36 1.38 11.46 -14.95
N VAL A 37 0.45 11.68 -14.04
CA VAL A 37 -0.88 11.12 -14.13
C VAL A 37 -1.87 12.29 -14.27
N ARG A 38 -2.29 12.58 -15.50
CA ARG A 38 -3.23 13.67 -15.82
C ARG A 38 -2.80 15.05 -15.28
N GLY A 39 -1.52 15.36 -15.36
CA GLY A 39 -0.96 16.63 -14.87
C GLY A 39 -0.57 16.62 -13.38
N GLU A 40 -0.87 15.56 -12.64
CA GLU A 40 -0.40 15.39 -11.27
C GLU A 40 0.99 14.76 -11.23
N CYS A 41 1.88 15.39 -10.46
CA CYS A 41 3.22 14.86 -10.23
C CYS A 41 3.18 13.68 -9.26
N VAL A 42 3.62 12.52 -9.72
CA VAL A 42 3.75 11.30 -8.91
C VAL A 42 5.22 10.92 -8.83
N ARG A 43 5.70 10.64 -7.62
CA ARG A 43 7.01 10.01 -7.39
C ARG A 43 6.77 8.59 -6.91
N ALA A 44 7.21 7.60 -7.68
CA ALA A 44 7.06 6.21 -7.35
C ALA A 44 8.41 5.52 -7.11
N CYS A 45 8.38 4.48 -6.27
CA CYS A 45 9.54 3.65 -5.99
C CYS A 45 9.14 2.18 -5.82
N VAL A 46 9.92 1.29 -6.42
CA VAL A 46 9.88 -0.15 -6.11
C VAL A 46 10.88 -0.40 -4.98
N GLY A 47 10.36 -0.46 -3.76
CA GLY A 47 11.19 -0.53 -2.55
C GLY A 47 11.78 -1.90 -2.26
N GLY A 48 11.17 -2.97 -2.77
CA GLY A 48 11.48 -4.36 -2.43
C GLY A 48 10.65 -4.88 -1.24
N ILE A 49 10.67 -6.20 -1.06
CA ILE A 49 9.86 -6.91 -0.06
C ILE A 49 10.41 -6.71 1.36
N GLY A 50 9.51 -6.50 2.32
CA GLY A 50 9.76 -6.50 3.76
C GLY A 50 9.87 -5.12 4.39
N LYS A 51 9.71 -5.08 5.72
CA LYS A 51 9.57 -3.85 6.52
C LYS A 51 10.74 -2.89 6.39
N VAL A 52 11.98 -3.39 6.45
CA VAL A 52 13.18 -2.55 6.37
C VAL A 52 13.28 -1.83 5.03
N ARG A 53 13.03 -2.56 3.95
CA ARG A 53 13.05 -2.00 2.58
C ARG A 53 11.93 -0.98 2.36
N ALA A 54 10.73 -1.30 2.85
CA ALA A 54 9.58 -0.39 2.78
C ALA A 54 9.81 0.90 3.56
N ALA A 55 10.37 0.82 4.78
CA ALA A 55 10.72 1.99 5.58
C ALA A 55 11.79 2.86 4.89
N HIS A 56 12.84 2.24 4.34
CA HIS A 56 13.88 2.94 3.60
C HIS A 56 13.30 3.66 2.38
N ALA A 57 12.52 2.96 1.56
CA ALA A 57 11.92 3.53 0.36
C ALA A 57 10.94 4.68 0.69
N ALA A 58 10.13 4.53 1.74
CA ALA A 58 9.25 5.60 2.22
C ALA A 58 10.05 6.84 2.67
N ALA A 59 11.14 6.65 3.42
CA ALA A 59 12.00 7.74 3.87
C ALA A 59 12.64 8.50 2.69
N VAL A 60 13.16 7.77 1.70
CA VAL A 60 13.75 8.36 0.49
C VAL A 60 12.73 9.14 -0.34
N LEU A 61 11.53 8.58 -0.53
CA LEU A 61 10.43 9.27 -1.23
C LEU A 61 10.03 10.57 -0.52
N LEU A 62 9.88 10.52 0.81
CA LEU A 62 9.49 11.68 1.63
C LEU A 62 10.58 12.76 1.67
N ALA A 63 11.85 12.37 1.71
CA ALA A 63 12.98 13.32 1.65
C ALA A 63 13.10 14.07 0.30
N GLY A 64 12.47 13.53 -0.75
CA GLY A 64 12.50 14.12 -2.09
C GLY A 64 11.70 15.44 -2.24
N GLY A 65 11.06 15.96 -1.19
CA GLY A 65 10.31 17.23 -1.18
C GLY A 65 8.85 17.08 -0.79
N PRO A 66 8.06 18.16 -0.82
CA PRO A 66 6.69 18.18 -0.32
C PRO A 66 5.82 17.07 -0.91
N ALA A 67 5.06 16.39 -0.04
CA ALA A 67 4.20 15.28 -0.39
C ALA A 67 2.76 15.54 0.03
N ARG A 68 1.80 15.19 -0.84
CA ARG A 68 0.37 15.25 -0.57
C ARG A 68 -0.10 14.04 0.25
N ALA A 69 0.35 12.87 -0.13
CA ALA A 69 0.09 11.60 0.55
C ALA A 69 1.11 10.55 0.13
N LEU A 70 1.34 9.55 0.99
CA LEU A 70 2.02 8.31 0.66
C LEU A 70 0.97 7.22 0.41
N LEU A 71 0.95 6.68 -0.81
CA LEU A 71 0.11 5.57 -1.23
C LEU A 71 0.97 4.30 -1.27
N VAL A 72 0.62 3.30 -0.47
CA VAL A 72 1.28 1.98 -0.50
C VAL A 72 0.38 1.02 -1.27
N VAL A 73 0.88 0.46 -2.36
CA VAL A 73 0.09 -0.36 -3.27
C VAL A 73 0.77 -1.73 -3.49
N GLY A 74 -0.03 -2.76 -3.72
CA GLY A 74 0.51 -4.09 -4.00
C GLY A 74 -0.48 -5.22 -3.80
N THR A 75 0.04 -6.38 -3.43
CA THR A 75 -0.74 -7.62 -3.23
C THR A 75 -0.72 -8.06 -1.78
N CYS A 76 -1.64 -8.95 -1.38
CA CYS A 76 -1.75 -9.46 -0.02
C CYS A 76 -2.43 -10.84 0.04
N GLY A 77 -2.26 -11.54 1.17
CA GLY A 77 -3.00 -12.77 1.48
C GLY A 77 -4.24 -12.48 2.33
N GLY A 78 -5.41 -13.01 1.93
CA GLY A 78 -6.66 -12.92 2.68
C GLY A 78 -6.66 -13.82 3.92
N LEU A 79 -7.02 -13.28 5.09
CA LEU A 79 -7.03 -14.06 6.34
C LEU A 79 -8.45 -14.52 6.74
N VAL A 80 -9.49 -13.97 6.14
CA VAL A 80 -10.89 -14.38 6.33
C VAL A 80 -11.45 -14.95 5.02
N ARG A 81 -12.55 -15.72 5.11
CA ARG A 81 -13.09 -16.46 3.97
C ARG A 81 -13.58 -15.59 2.82
N GLU A 82 -14.07 -14.41 3.16
CA GLU A 82 -14.70 -13.45 2.23
C GLU A 82 -13.65 -12.76 1.35
N LEU A 83 -12.39 -12.75 1.77
CA LEU A 83 -11.29 -12.14 1.02
C LEU A 83 -10.66 -13.17 0.08
N VAL A 84 -11.27 -13.36 -1.07
CA VAL A 84 -10.83 -14.28 -2.12
C VAL A 84 -9.87 -13.59 -3.11
N PRO A 85 -9.07 -14.35 -3.89
CA PRO A 85 -8.24 -13.78 -4.95
C PRO A 85 -9.01 -12.82 -5.88
N GLY A 86 -8.42 -11.68 -6.18
CA GLY A 86 -9.04 -10.60 -6.94
C GLY A 86 -9.85 -9.60 -6.10
N THR A 87 -10.08 -9.85 -4.80
CA THR A 87 -10.71 -8.86 -3.92
C THR A 87 -9.77 -7.68 -3.70
N LEU A 88 -10.25 -6.46 -3.97
CA LEU A 88 -9.55 -5.23 -3.63
C LEU A 88 -9.83 -4.88 -2.16
N VAL A 89 -8.78 -4.53 -1.42
CA VAL A 89 -8.86 -4.15 -0.01
C VAL A 89 -8.18 -2.82 0.25
N HIS A 90 -8.78 -2.01 1.13
CA HIS A 90 -8.25 -0.72 1.58
C HIS A 90 -7.92 -0.77 3.07
N ALA A 91 -6.73 -0.31 3.45
CA ALA A 91 -6.29 -0.35 4.83
C ALA A 91 -7.08 0.63 5.71
N THR A 92 -7.72 0.14 6.77
CA THR A 92 -8.18 0.98 7.89
C THR A 92 -7.03 1.33 8.81
N SER A 93 -6.18 0.35 9.09
CA SER A 93 -4.91 0.48 9.82
C SER A 93 -3.91 -0.56 9.33
N ALA A 94 -2.64 -0.33 9.63
CA ALA A 94 -1.56 -1.28 9.40
C ALA A 94 -0.87 -1.62 10.73
N ILE A 95 -0.71 -2.92 11.01
CA ILE A 95 -0.29 -3.45 12.30
C ILE A 95 0.93 -4.32 12.14
N GLN A 96 2.04 -4.01 12.81
CA GLN A 96 3.21 -4.90 12.88
C GLN A 96 2.92 -6.06 13.83
N THR A 97 2.66 -7.25 13.30
CA THR A 97 2.26 -8.41 14.12
C THR A 97 3.42 -9.13 14.79
N ASP A 98 4.63 -8.89 14.34
CA ASP A 98 5.89 -9.44 14.84
C ASP A 98 6.70 -8.44 15.70
N LEU A 99 6.18 -7.23 15.96
CA LEU A 99 6.74 -6.27 16.89
C LEU A 99 6.27 -6.59 18.31
N ALA A 100 7.20 -6.77 19.23
CA ALA A 100 6.90 -7.16 20.62
C ALA A 100 6.29 -6.01 21.43
N THR A 101 6.71 -4.77 21.17
CA THR A 101 6.19 -3.57 21.85
C THR A 101 4.82 -3.17 21.33
N ARG A 102 4.01 -2.50 22.17
CA ARG A 102 2.72 -1.92 21.74
C ARG A 102 2.91 -0.56 21.07
N GLU A 103 3.90 0.20 21.50
CA GLU A 103 4.22 1.51 20.94
C GLU A 103 4.70 1.38 19.47
N GLY A 104 4.14 2.20 18.58
CA GLY A 104 4.45 2.18 17.16
C GLY A 104 4.02 0.92 16.41
N ARG A 105 3.21 0.06 17.05
CA ARG A 105 2.76 -1.20 16.47
C ARG A 105 1.68 -1.02 15.42
N GLU A 106 0.77 -0.08 15.63
CA GLU A 106 -0.38 0.18 14.76
C GLU A 106 -0.41 1.64 14.32
N ASN A 107 -0.67 1.84 13.03
CA ASN A 107 -0.81 3.13 12.38
C ASN A 107 -2.17 3.18 11.68
N SER A 108 -2.97 4.22 11.89
CA SER A 108 -4.26 4.40 11.22
C SER A 108 -4.09 5.10 9.88
N SER A 109 -4.75 4.60 8.83
CA SER A 109 -4.71 5.29 7.53
C SER A 109 -5.49 6.61 7.56
N ASP A 110 -5.10 7.59 6.76
CA ASP A 110 -5.86 8.83 6.64
C ASP A 110 -7.26 8.55 6.08
N SER A 111 -8.28 8.87 6.86
CA SER A 111 -9.67 8.54 6.52
C SER A 111 -10.17 9.25 5.27
N ARG A 112 -9.65 10.45 4.97
CA ARG A 112 -10.05 11.25 3.80
C ARG A 112 -9.44 10.68 2.53
N VAL A 113 -8.14 10.34 2.55
CA VAL A 113 -7.46 9.71 1.42
C VAL A 113 -8.08 8.34 1.16
N ARG A 114 -8.30 7.53 2.21
CA ARG A 114 -8.96 6.22 2.10
C ARG A 114 -10.35 6.33 1.49
N ALA A 115 -11.20 7.24 2.01
CA ALA A 115 -12.55 7.43 1.49
C ALA A 115 -12.56 7.89 0.03
N ALA A 116 -11.63 8.77 -0.39
CA ALA A 116 -11.47 9.15 -1.79
C ALA A 116 -11.07 7.95 -2.64
N TRP A 117 -10.17 7.10 -2.13
CA TRP A 117 -9.71 5.90 -2.85
C TRP A 117 -10.83 4.87 -3.01
N ILE A 118 -11.60 4.60 -1.96
CA ILE A 118 -12.75 3.68 -2.03
C ILE A 118 -13.81 4.17 -3.03
N ARG A 119 -14.07 5.47 -3.09
CA ARG A 119 -14.99 6.02 -4.10
C ARG A 119 -14.47 5.84 -5.52
N ALA A 120 -13.17 6.01 -5.74
CA ALA A 120 -12.55 5.86 -7.06
C ALA A 120 -12.37 4.39 -7.48
N ALA A 121 -12.16 3.51 -6.52
CA ALA A 121 -11.94 2.09 -6.71
C ALA A 121 -12.57 1.33 -5.52
N PRO A 122 -13.84 0.93 -5.62
CA PRO A 122 -14.54 0.23 -4.54
C PRO A 122 -13.85 -1.06 -4.12
N GLY A 123 -13.78 -1.30 -2.81
CA GLY A 123 -13.13 -2.46 -2.21
C GLY A 123 -13.53 -2.62 -0.74
N VAL A 124 -13.04 -3.67 -0.10
CA VAL A 124 -13.33 -4.00 1.29
C VAL A 124 -12.37 -3.24 2.21
N GLU A 125 -12.88 -2.62 3.26
CA GLU A 125 -12.04 -2.05 4.31
C GLU A 125 -11.52 -3.17 5.23
N ALA A 126 -10.21 -3.21 5.44
CA ALA A 126 -9.56 -4.28 6.20
C ALA A 126 -8.38 -3.76 7.03
N ARG A 127 -8.02 -4.48 8.09
CA ARG A 127 -6.76 -4.27 8.79
C ARG A 127 -5.64 -5.00 8.06
N PHE A 128 -4.51 -4.32 7.86
CA PHE A 128 -3.33 -4.87 7.23
C PHE A 128 -2.35 -5.36 8.29
N LEU A 129 -2.11 -6.67 8.30
CA LEU A 129 -1.23 -7.33 9.26
C LEU A 129 0.15 -7.50 8.63
N THR A 130 1.05 -6.60 8.97
CA THR A 130 2.42 -6.56 8.43
C THR A 130 3.36 -7.45 9.26
N ALA A 131 4.13 -8.30 8.58
CA ALA A 131 5.21 -9.09 9.19
C ALA A 131 6.29 -9.45 8.15
N ASP A 132 7.54 -9.68 8.60
CA ASP A 132 8.63 -10.12 7.69
C ASP A 132 8.53 -11.59 7.24
N ARG A 133 7.46 -12.29 7.62
CA ARG A 133 7.21 -13.68 7.20
C ARG A 133 5.83 -13.78 6.55
N PRO A 134 5.75 -14.29 5.31
CA PRO A 134 4.46 -14.53 4.65
C PRO A 134 3.64 -15.57 5.43
N VAL A 135 2.33 -15.51 5.27
CA VAL A 135 1.40 -16.44 5.93
C VAL A 135 0.97 -17.52 4.95
N PHE A 136 1.67 -18.66 4.95
CA PHE A 136 1.37 -19.85 4.13
C PHE A 136 0.95 -21.03 4.99
N SER A 137 0.37 -20.77 6.17
CA SER A 137 -0.03 -21.80 7.12
C SER A 137 -1.45 -21.56 7.61
N PRO A 138 -2.38 -22.51 7.48
CA PRO A 138 -3.75 -22.41 7.98
C PRO A 138 -3.81 -22.12 9.48
N TRP A 139 -2.89 -22.67 10.26
CA TRP A 139 -2.81 -22.45 11.70
C TRP A 139 -2.42 -20.99 12.03
N ARG A 140 -1.44 -20.46 11.32
CA ARG A 140 -1.04 -19.07 11.49
C ARG A 140 -2.15 -18.12 11.04
N ARG A 141 -2.79 -18.41 9.90
CA ARG A 141 -3.99 -17.69 9.44
C ARG A 141 -5.05 -17.64 10.52
N LEU A 142 -5.46 -18.81 11.04
CA LEU A 142 -6.51 -18.93 12.05
C LEU A 142 -6.14 -18.17 13.34
N ARG A 143 -4.88 -18.25 13.77
CA ARG A 143 -4.40 -17.51 14.94
C ARG A 143 -4.49 -16.00 14.72
N LEU A 144 -4.08 -15.51 13.56
CA LEU A 144 -4.17 -14.09 13.22
C LEU A 144 -5.63 -13.62 13.10
N ALA A 145 -6.47 -14.35 12.39
CA ALA A 145 -7.89 -14.02 12.25
C ALA A 145 -8.62 -13.96 13.61
N ARG A 146 -8.26 -14.83 14.57
CA ARG A 146 -8.79 -14.80 15.95
C ARG A 146 -8.26 -13.61 16.76
N ALA A 147 -6.97 -13.28 16.60
CA ALA A 147 -6.37 -12.16 17.29
C ALA A 147 -6.83 -10.79 16.78
N PHE A 148 -7.26 -10.74 15.52
CA PHE A 148 -7.73 -9.54 14.83
C PHE A 148 -9.11 -9.79 14.19
N PRO A 149 -10.22 -9.82 14.95
CA PRO A 149 -11.55 -10.13 14.43
C PRO A 149 -12.02 -9.12 13.37
N GLY A 150 -12.69 -9.60 12.31
CA GLY A 150 -13.15 -8.82 11.16
C GLY A 150 -12.23 -8.93 9.94
N PRO A 151 -12.49 -8.17 8.86
CA PRO A 151 -11.69 -8.23 7.64
C PRO A 151 -10.23 -7.90 7.93
N CYS A 152 -9.31 -8.81 7.58
CA CYS A 152 -7.88 -8.63 7.74
C CYS A 152 -7.10 -9.38 6.65
N VAL A 153 -5.96 -8.80 6.27
CA VAL A 153 -5.04 -9.35 5.27
C VAL A 153 -3.62 -9.42 5.83
N ALA A 154 -2.80 -10.32 5.29
CA ALA A 154 -1.37 -10.42 5.60
C ALA A 154 -0.55 -9.82 4.46
N GLU A 155 0.43 -8.98 4.80
CA GLU A 155 1.36 -8.36 3.88
C GLU A 155 2.68 -8.04 4.60
N MET A 156 3.65 -7.40 3.94
CA MET A 156 5.01 -7.32 4.48
C MET A 156 5.59 -5.88 4.57
N GLU A 157 4.85 -4.84 4.17
CA GLU A 157 5.40 -3.49 3.97
C GLU A 157 4.65 -2.36 4.67
N THR A 158 3.31 -2.41 4.64
CA THR A 158 2.46 -1.23 4.88
C THR A 158 2.70 -0.58 6.24
N ALA A 159 2.77 -1.33 7.33
CA ALA A 159 2.95 -0.73 8.65
C ALA A 159 4.31 -0.03 8.80
N ALA A 160 5.36 -0.53 8.14
CA ALA A 160 6.67 0.11 8.18
C ALA A 160 6.69 1.43 7.38
N ALA A 161 6.10 1.44 6.19
CA ALA A 161 5.95 2.66 5.39
C ALA A 161 5.05 3.69 6.08
N ALA A 162 3.94 3.25 6.68
CA ALA A 162 3.00 4.06 7.45
C ALA A 162 3.68 4.76 8.64
N ALA A 163 4.49 4.02 9.40
CA ALA A 163 5.23 4.58 10.55
C ALA A 163 6.18 5.70 10.13
N VAL A 164 6.80 5.61 8.96
CA VAL A 164 7.67 6.66 8.41
C VAL A 164 6.83 7.87 7.97
N ALA A 165 5.70 7.64 7.29
CA ALA A 165 4.80 8.71 6.84
C ALA A 165 4.21 9.49 8.02
N GLU A 166 3.78 8.82 9.09
CA GLU A 166 3.28 9.47 10.31
C GLU A 166 4.33 10.38 10.95
N ARG A 167 5.57 9.90 11.08
CA ARG A 167 6.68 10.69 11.62
C ARG A 167 7.00 11.94 10.77
N ALA A 168 6.77 11.83 9.46
CA ALA A 168 6.94 12.95 8.52
C ALA A 168 5.70 13.87 8.47
N GLY A 169 4.63 13.57 9.18
CA GLY A 169 3.38 14.33 9.14
C GLY A 169 2.65 14.24 7.78
N VAL A 170 2.93 13.20 6.99
CA VAL A 170 2.32 13.00 5.67
C VAL A 170 1.19 11.98 5.75
N PRO A 171 -0.01 12.33 5.27
CA PRO A 171 -1.12 11.39 5.20
C PRO A 171 -0.74 10.14 4.40
N TRP A 172 -1.19 8.97 4.83
CA TRP A 172 -0.97 7.73 4.10
C TRP A 172 -2.25 6.92 3.93
N ALA A 173 -2.31 6.13 2.87
CA ALA A 173 -3.32 5.10 2.66
C ALA A 173 -2.70 3.92 1.91
N SER A 174 -3.36 2.76 1.97
CA SER A 174 -2.91 1.58 1.23
C SER A 174 -4.10 0.87 0.60
N ALA A 175 -3.91 0.41 -0.65
CA ALA A 175 -4.82 -0.49 -1.33
C ALA A 175 -4.04 -1.69 -1.89
N ARG A 176 -4.59 -2.90 -1.69
CA ARG A 176 -3.98 -4.15 -2.15
C ARG A 176 -5.02 -5.05 -2.77
N ALA A 177 -4.60 -5.93 -3.68
CA ALA A 177 -5.45 -7.00 -4.20
C ALA A 177 -5.04 -8.34 -3.59
N VAL A 178 -6.03 -9.12 -3.18
CA VAL A 178 -5.82 -10.43 -2.58
C VAL A 178 -5.34 -11.41 -3.64
N THR A 179 -4.22 -12.10 -3.40
CA THR A 179 -3.67 -13.13 -4.29
C THR A 179 -4.00 -14.54 -3.84
N ASP A 180 -4.14 -14.75 -2.53
CA ASP A 180 -4.30 -16.05 -1.91
C ASP A 180 -5.04 -15.95 -0.57
N GLN A 181 -5.49 -17.08 -0.05
CA GLN A 181 -6.19 -17.13 1.22
C GLN A 181 -5.32 -17.64 2.39
N ALA A 182 -4.01 -17.47 2.34
CA ALA A 182 -3.09 -17.95 3.37
C ALA A 182 -3.31 -19.43 3.75
N SER A 183 -3.69 -20.26 2.77
CA SER A 183 -3.99 -21.68 2.87
C SER A 183 -2.75 -22.54 2.67
N LEU A 184 -2.91 -23.87 2.69
CA LEU A 184 -1.84 -24.80 2.26
C LEU A 184 -1.47 -24.60 0.78
N PHE A 185 -2.37 -24.03 -0.02
CA PHE A 185 -2.19 -23.79 -1.44
C PHE A 185 -1.76 -22.34 -1.75
N ALA A 186 -1.58 -21.49 -0.73
CA ALA A 186 -1.31 -20.08 -0.88
C ALA A 186 -0.13 -19.76 -1.82
N ALA A 187 0.94 -20.53 -1.77
CA ALA A 187 2.09 -20.33 -2.68
C ALA A 187 1.74 -20.60 -4.15
N ARG A 188 0.79 -21.51 -4.43
CA ARG A 188 0.28 -21.79 -5.78
C ARG A 188 -0.68 -20.69 -6.20
N GLU A 189 -1.63 -20.33 -5.34
CA GLU A 189 -2.61 -19.26 -5.56
C GLU A 189 -1.89 -17.94 -5.86
N LEU A 190 -0.90 -17.57 -5.04
CA LEU A 190 -0.05 -16.40 -5.25
C LEU A 190 0.56 -16.40 -6.66
N ARG A 191 1.22 -17.49 -7.09
CA ARG A 191 1.82 -17.56 -8.43
C ARG A 191 0.78 -17.45 -9.54
N THR A 192 -0.41 -17.98 -9.35
CA THR A 192 -1.48 -17.96 -10.36
C THR A 192 -2.09 -16.58 -10.51
N HIS A 193 -2.26 -15.84 -9.42
CA HIS A 193 -3.03 -14.59 -9.40
C HIS A 193 -2.17 -13.33 -9.31
N PHE A 194 -0.85 -13.46 -9.08
CA PHE A 194 0.03 -12.32 -8.76
C PHE A 194 -0.05 -11.21 -9.80
N GLU A 195 0.22 -11.52 -11.07
CA GLU A 195 0.26 -10.49 -12.14
C GLU A 195 -1.07 -9.74 -12.29
N THR A 196 -2.18 -10.49 -12.28
CA THR A 196 -3.52 -9.90 -12.40
C THR A 196 -3.86 -9.03 -11.19
N CYS A 197 -3.56 -9.51 -9.97
CA CYS A 197 -3.82 -8.77 -8.74
C CYS A 197 -2.89 -7.55 -8.59
N ALA A 198 -1.62 -7.67 -8.97
CA ALA A 198 -0.68 -6.56 -8.99
C ALA A 198 -1.17 -5.44 -9.92
N GLY A 199 -1.57 -5.78 -11.15
CA GLY A 199 -2.16 -4.84 -12.09
C GLY A 199 -3.44 -4.19 -11.56
N LEU A 200 -4.35 -4.99 -11.00
CA LEU A 200 -5.58 -4.49 -10.39
C LEU A 200 -5.31 -3.46 -9.28
N ALA A 201 -4.39 -3.74 -8.37
CA ALA A 201 -4.02 -2.81 -7.29
C ALA A 201 -3.39 -1.53 -7.84
N ALA A 202 -2.46 -1.63 -8.79
CA ALA A 202 -1.79 -0.49 -9.42
C ALA A 202 -2.77 0.45 -10.14
N ASP A 203 -3.73 -0.08 -10.86
CA ASP A 203 -4.72 0.71 -11.61
C ASP A 203 -5.61 1.55 -10.70
N THR A 204 -5.76 1.16 -9.42
CA THR A 204 -6.50 1.96 -8.44
C THR A 204 -5.83 3.29 -8.12
N VAL A 205 -4.50 3.38 -8.24
CA VAL A 205 -3.74 4.61 -8.02
C VAL A 205 -4.09 5.65 -9.07
N ALA A 206 -4.10 5.25 -10.35
CA ALA A 206 -4.48 6.15 -11.45
C ALA A 206 -5.94 6.61 -11.31
N LYS A 207 -6.85 5.72 -10.90
CA LYS A 207 -8.26 6.06 -10.63
C LYS A 207 -8.39 7.05 -9.48
N LEU A 208 -7.66 6.85 -8.37
CA LEU A 208 -7.66 7.78 -7.24
C LEU A 208 -7.17 9.17 -7.68
N ILE A 209 -6.02 9.24 -8.33
CA ILE A 209 -5.39 10.50 -8.75
C ILE A 209 -6.30 11.26 -9.72
N ALA A 210 -7.03 10.55 -10.58
CA ALA A 210 -7.99 11.13 -11.52
C ALA A 210 -9.31 11.57 -10.88
N SER A 211 -9.55 11.26 -9.60
CA SER A 211 -10.83 11.52 -8.94
C SER A 211 -10.93 12.96 -8.39
N GLU A 212 -12.10 13.59 -8.55
CA GLU A 212 -12.38 14.91 -7.95
C GLU A 212 -12.18 14.91 -6.43
N GLY A 213 -12.54 13.80 -5.76
CA GLY A 213 -12.38 13.64 -4.33
C GLY A 213 -10.93 13.76 -3.86
N PHE A 214 -9.98 13.31 -4.66
CA PHE A 214 -8.55 13.43 -4.35
C PHE A 214 -8.03 14.84 -4.61
N HIS A 215 -8.48 15.49 -5.69
CA HIS A 215 -8.14 16.89 -5.98
C HIS A 215 -8.65 17.83 -4.88
N ALA A 216 -9.86 17.61 -4.34
CA ALA A 216 -10.40 18.39 -3.24
C ALA A 216 -9.57 18.31 -1.93
N LEU A 217 -8.77 17.26 -1.73
CA LEU A 217 -7.84 17.16 -0.60
C LEU A 217 -6.65 18.13 -0.73
N ALA A 218 -6.26 18.47 -1.95
CA ALA A 218 -5.13 19.38 -2.22
C ALA A 218 -5.46 20.84 -1.84
N SER A 219 -6.69 21.29 -2.07
CA SER A 219 -7.10 22.68 -1.85
C SER A 219 -7.20 23.07 -0.37
N ARG A 220 -7.31 22.07 0.53
CA ARG A 220 -7.47 22.30 1.99
C ARG A 220 -6.18 22.28 2.79
N ASN A 221 -5.06 21.84 2.21
CA ASN A 221 -3.74 21.77 2.86
C ASN A 221 -2.82 22.95 2.49
N SER A 222 -3.29 23.97 1.79
CA SER A 222 -2.53 25.22 1.63
C SER A 222 -2.52 25.95 2.98
N PRO A 223 -1.36 26.27 3.56
CA PRO A 223 -1.29 27.09 4.76
C PRO A 223 -1.92 28.46 4.44
N ARG A 224 -2.82 28.91 5.31
CA ARG A 224 -3.31 30.31 5.34
C ARG A 224 -2.21 31.21 5.81
#